data_6c4ae339143d1367527040f6b78c1bbd
#
_entry.id   6c4ae339143d1367527040f6b78c1bbd
#
_cell.length_a   1.000
_cell.length_b   1.000
_cell.length_c   1.000
_cell.angle_alpha   90.00
_cell.angle_beta   90.00
_cell.angle_gamma   90.00
#
_symmetry.space_group_name_H-M   'P 1'
#
loop_
_entity.id
_entity.type
_entity.pdbx_description
1 polymer ?
#
loop_
_entity_poly.entity_id
_entity_poly.type
_entity_poly.pdbx_seq_one_letter_code
_entity_poly.pdbx_strand_id
1 'polypeptide(L)'
;MSERKEQAPLPEVPFSTFVLSLASSALVHLGEVPNPETGKTSRDDDLARNAIDLLTMLDDKTRNGLTPEESKLMRDVLYELRMKFVAHS
;
A
#
# COMPACT_ATOMS: atom_id res chain seq x y z
N MET A 1 13.48 5.74 23.76
CA MET A 1 13.77 4.59 23.41
C MET A 1 13.67 3.61 24.42
N SER A 2 14.16 3.79 25.55
CA SER A 2 14.09 2.76 26.54
C SER A 2 12.69 2.46 26.94
N GLU A 3 11.78 3.39 26.81
CA GLU A 3 10.43 3.08 27.18
C GLU A 3 9.85 1.96 26.39
N ARG A 4 10.23 1.84 25.13
CA ARG A 4 9.68 0.80 24.31
C ARG A 4 10.07 -0.57 24.80
N LYS A 5 11.25 -0.70 25.41
CA LYS A 5 11.66 -1.98 25.90
C LYS A 5 10.88 -2.43 27.10
N GLU A 6 10.31 -1.51 27.85
CA GLU A 6 9.58 -1.87 29.04
C GLU A 6 8.13 -2.11 28.81
N GLN A 7 7.68 -1.91 27.59
CA GLN A 7 6.29 -2.14 27.26
C GLN A 7 6.11 -3.52 26.69
N ALA A 8 4.86 -3.97 26.65
CA ALA A 8 4.56 -5.22 25.98
C ALA A 8 4.94 -5.08 24.52
N PRO A 9 5.38 -6.18 23.89
CA PRO A 9 5.72 -6.13 22.48
C PRO A 9 4.52 -5.69 21.64
N LEU A 10 4.79 -4.94 20.60
CA LEU A 10 3.76 -4.56 19.65
C LEU A 10 3.31 -5.80 18.89
N PRO A 11 2.03 -5.86 18.52
CA PRO A 11 1.56 -6.97 17.70
C PRO A 11 2.27 -6.96 16.36
N GLU A 12 2.45 -8.15 15.82
CA GLU A 12 2.97 -8.25 14.47
C GLU A 12 1.97 -7.69 13.48
N VAL A 13 2.50 -7.06 12.44
CA VAL A 13 1.65 -6.54 11.37
C VAL A 13 1.54 -7.63 10.31
N PRO A 14 0.33 -8.12 10.04
CA PRO A 14 0.17 -9.10 8.97
C PRO A 14 0.59 -8.51 7.64
N PHE A 15 1.09 -9.37 6.76
CA PHE A 15 1.52 -8.92 5.44
C PHE A 15 0.36 -8.22 4.71
N SER A 16 -0.85 -8.77 4.80
CA SER A 16 -2.00 -8.18 4.14
C SER A 16 -2.27 -6.75 4.64
N THR A 17 -2.13 -6.51 5.94
CA THR A 17 -2.32 -5.17 6.48
C THR A 17 -1.28 -4.20 5.92
N PHE A 18 -0.04 -4.65 5.80
CA PHE A 18 1.01 -3.83 5.23
C PHE A 18 0.71 -3.47 3.77
N VAL A 19 0.30 -4.45 2.99
CA VAL A 19 -0.06 -4.24 1.58
C VAL A 19 -1.23 -3.26 1.47
N LEU A 20 -2.25 -3.44 2.31
CA LEU A 20 -3.42 -2.57 2.28
C LEU A 20 -3.09 -1.15 2.70
N SER A 21 -2.14 -0.98 3.62
CA SER A 21 -1.69 0.36 4.01
C SER A 21 -1.03 1.07 2.85
N LEU A 22 -0.18 0.37 2.12
CA LEU A 22 0.45 0.95 0.93
C LEU A 22 -0.59 1.25 -0.15
N ALA A 23 -1.57 0.37 -0.31
CA ALA A 23 -2.64 0.59 -1.27
C ALA A 23 -3.47 1.81 -0.92
N SER A 24 -3.76 1.99 0.37
CA SER A 24 -4.52 3.16 0.82
C SER A 24 -3.77 4.45 0.53
N SER A 25 -2.47 4.47 0.77
CA SER A 25 -1.65 5.63 0.43
C SER A 25 -1.70 5.90 -1.07
N ALA A 26 -1.62 4.86 -1.88
CA ALA A 26 -1.69 5.02 -3.33
C ALA A 26 -3.02 5.62 -3.75
N LEU A 27 -4.11 5.18 -3.13
CA LEU A 27 -5.43 5.72 -3.46
C LEU A 27 -5.54 7.20 -3.12
N VAL A 28 -4.93 7.62 -2.01
CA VAL A 28 -4.89 9.04 -1.66
C VAL A 28 -4.11 9.80 -2.74
N HIS A 29 -2.96 9.29 -3.15
CA HIS A 29 -2.15 9.97 -4.16
C HIS A 29 -2.82 9.98 -5.53
N LEU A 30 -3.67 8.99 -5.80
CA LEU A 30 -4.44 8.97 -7.05
C LEU A 30 -5.63 9.91 -7.02
N GLY A 31 -5.94 10.49 -5.86
CA GLY A 31 -7.10 11.35 -5.72
C GLY A 31 -8.41 10.59 -5.62
N GLU A 32 -8.34 9.27 -5.37
CA GLU A 32 -9.54 8.45 -5.28
C GLU A 32 -10.23 8.56 -3.94
N VAL A 33 -9.47 8.88 -2.90
CA VAL A 33 -10.01 9.07 -1.55
C VAL A 33 -9.39 10.32 -0.96
N PRO A 34 -10.06 10.95 0.02
CA PRO A 34 -9.52 12.14 0.64
C PRO A 34 -8.27 11.85 1.46
N ASN A 35 -7.37 12.80 1.50
CA ASN A 35 -6.25 12.76 2.40
C ASN A 35 -6.77 12.91 3.82
N PRO A 36 -6.51 11.98 4.72
CA PRO A 36 -7.05 12.06 6.09
C PRO A 36 -6.58 13.29 6.84
N GLU A 37 -5.45 13.87 6.47
CA GLU A 37 -4.94 15.04 7.18
C GLU A 37 -5.60 16.33 6.74
N THR A 38 -6.04 16.42 5.49
CA THR A 38 -6.63 17.64 4.96
C THR A 38 -8.10 17.51 4.66
N GLY A 39 -8.62 16.29 4.55
CA GLY A 39 -9.99 16.05 4.16
C GLY A 39 -10.29 16.31 2.70
N LYS A 40 -9.25 16.55 1.90
CA LYS A 40 -9.44 16.90 0.49
C LYS A 40 -8.82 15.85 -0.39
N THR A 41 -9.36 15.72 -1.60
CA THR A 41 -8.76 14.86 -2.61
C THR A 41 -7.85 15.70 -3.47
N SER A 42 -6.72 15.12 -3.83
CA SER A 42 -5.83 15.73 -4.81
C SER A 42 -5.01 14.62 -5.43
N ARG A 43 -4.58 14.84 -6.65
CA ARG A 43 -3.82 13.82 -7.36
C ARG A 43 -2.35 14.24 -7.44
N ASP A 44 -1.46 13.29 -7.17
CA ASP A 44 -0.03 13.46 -7.31
C ASP A 44 0.48 12.25 -8.04
N ASP A 45 0.71 12.39 -9.34
CA ASP A 45 1.08 11.27 -10.18
C ASP A 45 2.42 10.66 -9.79
N ASP A 46 3.37 11.47 -9.35
CA ASP A 46 4.68 10.96 -8.98
C ASP A 46 4.59 10.11 -7.73
N LEU A 47 3.86 10.58 -6.72
CA LEU A 47 3.68 9.79 -5.51
C LEU A 47 2.84 8.56 -5.77
N ALA A 48 1.84 8.66 -6.63
CA ALA A 48 1.03 7.48 -6.98
C ALA A 48 1.88 6.43 -7.68
N ARG A 49 2.70 6.85 -8.64
CA ARG A 49 3.58 5.92 -9.33
C ARG A 49 4.57 5.29 -8.37
N ASN A 50 5.13 6.08 -7.47
CA ASN A 50 6.07 5.57 -6.48
C ASN A 50 5.44 4.49 -5.61
N ALA A 51 4.19 4.72 -5.17
CA ALA A 51 3.50 3.73 -4.34
C ALA A 51 3.26 2.43 -5.11
N ILE A 52 2.87 2.53 -6.37
CA ILE A 52 2.68 1.35 -7.20
C ILE A 52 4.00 0.63 -7.44
N ASP A 53 5.07 1.39 -7.65
CA ASP A 53 6.39 0.79 -7.84
C ASP A 53 6.87 0.07 -6.60
N LEU A 54 6.58 0.63 -5.42
CA LEU A 54 6.92 -0.03 -4.16
C LEU A 54 6.18 -1.36 -4.04
N LEU A 55 4.91 -1.38 -4.37
CA LEU A 55 4.14 -2.61 -4.32
C LEU A 55 4.62 -3.62 -5.36
N THR A 56 5.00 -3.15 -6.53
CA THR A 56 5.53 -4.02 -7.58
C THR A 56 6.84 -4.65 -7.14
N MET A 57 7.70 -3.85 -6.53
CA MET A 57 8.97 -4.35 -6.01
C MET A 57 8.74 -5.37 -4.90
N LEU A 58 7.79 -5.07 -4.02
CA LEU A 58 7.46 -5.97 -2.93
C LEU A 58 6.92 -7.29 -3.46
N ASP A 59 6.05 -7.23 -4.46
CA ASP A 59 5.52 -8.42 -5.11
C ASP A 59 6.64 -9.28 -5.68
N ASP A 60 7.58 -8.65 -6.35
CA ASP A 60 8.69 -9.36 -6.95
C ASP A 60 9.57 -10.01 -5.89
N LYS A 61 9.88 -9.28 -4.82
CA LYS A 61 10.78 -9.78 -3.79
C LYS A 61 10.17 -10.88 -2.94
N THR A 62 8.85 -10.96 -2.87
CA THR A 62 8.18 -11.95 -2.04
C THR A 62 7.54 -13.07 -2.85
N ARG A 63 7.89 -13.19 -4.12
CA ARG A 63 7.16 -14.03 -5.06
C ARG A 63 6.97 -15.47 -4.58
N ASN A 64 7.98 -16.06 -3.97
CA ASN A 64 7.91 -17.44 -3.52
C ASN A 64 7.65 -17.58 -2.04
N GLY A 65 7.36 -16.49 -1.35
CA GLY A 65 7.16 -16.51 0.09
C GLY A 65 5.76 -16.19 0.55
N LEU A 66 4.84 -15.95 -0.38
CA LEU A 66 3.48 -15.57 -0.03
C LEU A 66 2.56 -16.77 -0.02
N THR A 67 1.58 -16.72 0.88
CA THR A 67 0.48 -17.69 0.82
C THR A 67 -0.35 -17.41 -0.43
N PRO A 68 -1.18 -18.38 -0.86
CA PRO A 68 -2.06 -18.11 -2.01
C PRO A 68 -2.97 -16.91 -1.79
N GLU A 69 -3.44 -16.69 -0.56
CA GLU A 69 -4.29 -15.55 -0.25
C GLU A 69 -3.51 -14.24 -0.36
N GLU A 70 -2.27 -14.24 0.12
CA GLU A 70 -1.43 -13.05 0.02
C GLU A 70 -1.08 -12.74 -1.42
N SER A 71 -0.80 -13.77 -2.21
CA SER A 71 -0.52 -13.58 -3.63
C SER A 71 -1.72 -13.01 -4.36
N LYS A 72 -2.91 -13.51 -4.04
CA LYS A 72 -4.12 -13.00 -4.67
C LYS A 72 -4.35 -11.55 -4.30
N LEU A 73 -4.19 -11.21 -3.02
CA LEU A 73 -4.36 -9.84 -2.57
C LEU A 73 -3.41 -8.91 -3.31
N MET A 74 -2.13 -9.29 -3.39
CA MET A 74 -1.14 -8.46 -4.06
C MET A 74 -1.51 -8.25 -5.52
N ARG A 75 -1.93 -9.30 -6.20
CA ARG A 75 -2.30 -9.24 -7.59
C ARG A 75 -3.51 -8.34 -7.80
N ASP A 76 -4.51 -8.48 -6.94
CA ASP A 76 -5.73 -7.69 -7.05
C ASP A 76 -5.46 -6.22 -6.79
N VAL A 77 -4.67 -5.93 -5.75
CA VAL A 77 -4.32 -4.56 -5.41
C VAL A 77 -3.55 -3.89 -6.54
N LEU A 78 -2.55 -4.57 -7.08
CA LEU A 78 -1.75 -3.99 -8.16
C LEU A 78 -2.59 -3.77 -9.40
N TYR A 79 -3.47 -4.71 -9.73
CA TYR A 79 -4.34 -4.55 -10.88
C TYR A 79 -5.22 -3.31 -10.72
N GLU A 80 -5.83 -3.18 -9.55
CA GLU A 80 -6.74 -2.08 -9.30
C GLU A 80 -6.04 -0.73 -9.37
N LEU A 81 -4.87 -0.65 -8.72
CA LEU A 81 -4.13 0.61 -8.68
C LEU A 81 -3.61 1.00 -10.05
N ARG A 82 -3.14 0.03 -10.83
CA ARG A 82 -2.65 0.31 -12.18
C ARG A 82 -3.78 0.78 -13.09
N MET A 83 -4.95 0.16 -12.95
CA MET A 83 -6.10 0.59 -13.74
C MET A 83 -6.51 2.02 -13.40
N LYS A 84 -6.54 2.34 -12.10
CA LYS A 84 -6.90 3.68 -11.68
C LYS A 84 -5.85 4.72 -12.09
N PHE A 85 -4.59 4.33 -12.06
CA PHE A 85 -3.52 5.24 -12.47
C PHE A 85 -3.66 5.58 -13.95
N VAL A 86 -3.87 4.58 -14.78
CA VAL A 86 -3.99 4.79 -16.21
C VAL A 86 -5.26 5.56 -16.57
N ALA A 87 -6.34 5.28 -15.87
CA ALA A 87 -7.63 5.90 -16.19
C ALA A 87 -7.62 7.42 -16.00
N HIS A 88 -6.72 7.91 -15.14
CA HIS A 88 -6.64 9.34 -14.86
C HIS A 88 -5.42 10.01 -15.49
N SER A 89 -4.71 9.29 -16.31
CA SER A 89 -3.50 9.83 -16.95
C SER A 89 -3.82 10.77 -18.08
#